data_4b27b8c1bef0e9f90e9d6e221c994474
#
_entry.id   4b27b8c1bef0e9f90e9d6e221c994474
#
_cell.length_a   1.000
_cell.length_b   1.000
_cell.length_c   1.000
_cell.angle_alpha   90.00
_cell.angle_beta   90.00
_cell.angle_gamma   90.00
#
_symmetry.space_group_name_H-M   'P 1'
#
loop_
_entity.id
_entity.type
_entity.pdbx_description
1 polymer ?
#
loop_
_entity_poly.entity_id
_entity_poly.type
_entity_poly.pdbx_seq_one_letter_code
_entity_poly.pdbx_strand_id
1 'polypeptide(L)'
;MVTNGSKVSNSNNHYIEGIHYLIVMRDYLIKNNKLNINRLIDKNIANRQNPGFVLKIENHIQAMVYALLTNQRPWYLIKPHLKAIDILFNNYDPNAIYTQLDVDPDYYINGLKNLKCGNRAVNNQFCAENLKYNIELFRSIEKEYGSIDSFMVPKASYNMFALYDAQYSSIINKISGYNSKYKFRGFGKAIAAEYLRNIGVPDVKPDTHIRRFYSSDRMGNINNQAGIATINQAIADITSAAQNAGMTRNEADNIIWSYCAKGFGEICTSNPNCSKCVISSLCKHISAVVKSNGVSKNNP
;
A
#
# COMPACT_ATOMS: atom_id res chain seq x y z
N MET A 1 -36.82 -25.33 -24.31
CA MET A 1 -36.74 -24.62 -23.03
C MET A 1 -35.48 -25.04 -22.35
N VAL A 2 -34.45 -24.18 -22.37
CA VAL A 2 -33.15 -24.41 -21.70
C VAL A 2 -33.17 -23.47 -20.49
N THR A 3 -33.27 -24.06 -19.32
CA THR A 3 -33.22 -23.32 -18.04
C THR A 3 -31.75 -22.97 -17.75
N ASN A 4 -31.41 -21.70 -17.91
CA ASN A 4 -30.16 -21.13 -17.43
C ASN A 4 -30.18 -21.14 -15.89
N GLY A 5 -29.53 -22.13 -15.30
CA GLY A 5 -29.21 -22.14 -13.89
C GLY A 5 -28.11 -21.09 -13.61
N SER A 6 -28.50 -19.91 -13.15
CA SER A 6 -27.59 -18.94 -12.55
C SER A 6 -26.93 -19.57 -11.32
N LYS A 7 -25.66 -19.90 -11.43
CA LYS A 7 -24.84 -20.26 -10.25
C LYS A 7 -24.80 -19.05 -9.32
N VAL A 8 -25.61 -19.13 -8.26
CA VAL A 8 -25.50 -18.25 -7.09
C VAL A 8 -24.09 -18.43 -6.56
N SER A 9 -23.23 -17.42 -6.72
CA SER A 9 -21.93 -17.36 -6.09
C SER A 9 -22.13 -17.43 -4.57
N ASN A 10 -21.49 -18.40 -3.92
CA ASN A 10 -21.54 -18.58 -2.48
C ASN A 10 -21.08 -17.30 -1.76
N SER A 11 -22.02 -16.43 -1.39
CA SER A 11 -21.81 -15.17 -0.67
C SER A 11 -21.39 -15.37 0.80
N ASN A 12 -21.39 -16.62 1.29
CA ASN A 12 -21.14 -16.91 2.71
C ASN A 12 -19.65 -17.08 3.09
N ASN A 13 -18.72 -17.09 2.15
CA ASN A 13 -17.30 -17.33 2.43
C ASN A 13 -16.52 -16.13 3.01
N HIS A 14 -17.19 -15.04 3.37
CA HIS A 14 -16.54 -13.84 3.89
C HIS A 14 -16.94 -13.50 5.34
N TYR A 15 -17.76 -14.34 5.98
CA TYR A 15 -18.33 -14.05 7.29
C TYR A 15 -18.01 -15.15 8.30
N ILE A 16 -17.68 -14.74 9.53
CA ILE A 16 -17.52 -15.57 10.72
C ILE A 16 -18.62 -15.11 11.70
N GLU A 17 -19.54 -16.01 12.06
CA GLU A 17 -20.67 -15.68 12.96
C GLU A 17 -21.45 -14.43 12.53
N GLY A 18 -21.62 -14.22 11.22
CA GLY A 18 -22.32 -13.06 10.67
C GLY A 18 -21.47 -11.77 10.57
N ILE A 19 -20.22 -11.81 10.99
CA ILE A 19 -19.31 -10.67 10.95
C ILE A 19 -18.32 -10.83 9.77
N HIS A 20 -18.16 -9.78 8.96
CA HIS A 20 -17.24 -9.82 7.83
C HIS A 20 -15.78 -9.97 8.32
N TYR A 21 -14.98 -10.82 7.65
CA TYR A 21 -13.64 -11.19 8.10
C TYR A 21 -12.69 -9.98 8.32
N LEU A 22 -12.82 -8.90 7.54
CA LEU A 22 -12.00 -7.69 7.75
C LEU A 22 -12.27 -7.03 9.12
N ILE A 23 -13.52 -7.06 9.58
CA ILE A 23 -13.89 -6.55 10.92
C ILE A 23 -13.26 -7.43 11.99
N VAL A 24 -13.37 -8.75 11.86
CA VAL A 24 -12.73 -9.71 12.79
C VAL A 24 -11.22 -9.50 12.87
N MET A 25 -10.55 -9.31 11.72
CA MET A 25 -9.11 -9.03 11.66
C MET A 25 -8.76 -7.69 12.30
N ARG A 26 -9.54 -6.63 12.03
CA ARG A 26 -9.34 -5.31 12.62
C ARG A 26 -9.43 -5.36 14.14
N ASP A 27 -10.47 -5.98 14.66
CA ASP A 27 -10.71 -6.05 16.11
C ASP A 27 -9.61 -6.87 16.81
N TYR A 28 -9.14 -7.96 16.19
CA TYR A 28 -7.96 -8.70 16.65
C TYR A 28 -6.70 -7.80 16.70
N LEU A 29 -6.44 -7.02 15.64
CA LEU A 29 -5.28 -6.15 15.57
C LEU A 29 -5.34 -5.01 16.61
N ILE A 30 -6.51 -4.43 16.82
CA ILE A 30 -6.73 -3.38 17.85
C ILE A 30 -6.50 -3.96 19.24
N LYS A 31 -7.15 -5.09 19.57
CA LYS A 31 -7.00 -5.76 20.87
C LYS A 31 -5.55 -6.09 21.23
N ASN A 32 -4.73 -6.39 20.24
CA ASN A 32 -3.33 -6.78 20.43
C ASN A 32 -2.34 -5.61 20.18
N ASN A 33 -2.79 -4.38 19.98
CA ASN A 33 -1.97 -3.22 19.63
C ASN A 33 -1.09 -3.44 18.40
N LYS A 34 -1.63 -4.12 17.37
CA LYS A 34 -0.91 -4.50 16.15
C LYS A 34 -1.42 -3.79 14.89
N LEU A 35 -2.48 -2.99 14.97
CA LEU A 35 -2.94 -2.18 13.84
C LEU A 35 -1.95 -1.04 13.57
N ASN A 36 -1.54 -0.89 12.33
CA ASN A 36 -0.70 0.23 11.94
C ASN A 36 -1.53 1.52 11.90
N ILE A 37 -1.13 2.51 12.69
CA ILE A 37 -1.69 3.86 12.62
C ILE A 37 -0.75 4.70 11.74
N ASN A 38 -1.22 5.12 10.58
CA ASN A 38 -0.47 5.99 9.68
C ASN A 38 -1.05 7.41 9.69
N ARG A 39 -0.57 8.22 10.63
CA ARG A 39 -1.08 9.57 10.88
C ARG A 39 -0.99 10.49 9.65
N LEU A 40 -0.01 10.32 8.76
CA LEU A 40 0.12 11.13 7.55
C LEU A 40 -1.00 10.82 6.56
N ILE A 41 -1.25 9.55 6.28
CA ILE A 41 -2.32 9.12 5.37
C ILE A 41 -3.67 9.57 5.92
N ASP A 42 -3.96 9.26 7.19
CA ASP A 42 -5.24 9.57 7.83
C ASP A 42 -5.51 11.08 7.84
N LYS A 43 -4.49 11.89 8.19
CA LYS A 43 -4.55 13.37 8.14
C LYS A 43 -4.85 13.88 6.73
N ASN A 44 -4.14 13.37 5.72
CA ASN A 44 -4.30 13.86 4.35
C ASN A 44 -5.64 13.43 3.74
N ILE A 45 -6.13 12.22 4.05
CA ILE A 45 -7.49 11.80 3.67
C ILE A 45 -8.54 12.73 4.30
N ALA A 46 -8.43 13.04 5.59
CA ALA A 46 -9.36 13.96 6.27
C ALA A 46 -9.30 15.37 5.68
N ASN A 47 -8.11 15.90 5.40
CA ASN A 47 -7.94 17.21 4.81
C ASN A 47 -8.58 17.32 3.42
N ARG A 48 -8.56 16.23 2.62
CA ARG A 48 -9.18 16.22 1.29
C ARG A 48 -10.71 16.26 1.29
N GLN A 49 -11.35 16.11 2.45
CA GLN A 49 -12.77 16.39 2.60
C GLN A 49 -13.08 17.89 2.60
N ASN A 50 -12.08 18.76 2.80
CA ASN A 50 -12.28 20.19 2.79
C ASN A 50 -12.23 20.73 1.35
N PRO A 51 -13.25 21.47 0.89
CA PRO A 51 -13.28 22.08 -0.43
C PRO A 51 -12.05 22.99 -0.64
N GLY A 52 -11.39 22.85 -1.79
CA GLY A 52 -10.23 23.68 -2.14
C GLY A 52 -8.92 23.32 -1.46
N PHE A 53 -8.87 22.22 -0.67
CA PHE A 53 -7.62 21.77 -0.09
C PHE A 53 -6.63 21.32 -1.17
N VAL A 54 -5.41 21.87 -1.11
CA VAL A 54 -4.30 21.55 -2.01
C VAL A 54 -3.03 21.38 -1.17
N LEU A 55 -2.30 20.32 -1.41
CA LEU A 55 -1.00 20.09 -0.78
C LEU A 55 0.08 20.97 -1.43
N LYS A 56 0.98 21.53 -0.61
CA LYS A 56 2.17 22.25 -1.06
C LYS A 56 3.24 21.25 -1.53
N ILE A 57 4.22 21.73 -2.28
CA ILE A 57 5.33 20.92 -2.80
C ILE A 57 6.10 20.19 -1.68
N GLU A 58 6.25 20.81 -0.50
CA GLU A 58 6.91 20.19 0.66
C GLU A 58 6.16 18.92 1.13
N ASN A 59 4.82 18.93 1.11
CA ASN A 59 4.02 17.78 1.46
C ASN A 59 4.14 16.66 0.42
N HIS A 60 4.25 17.01 -0.86
CA HIS A 60 4.51 16.04 -1.92
C HIS A 60 5.90 15.42 -1.81
N ILE A 61 6.92 16.21 -1.46
CA ILE A 61 8.28 15.70 -1.21
C ILE A 61 8.29 14.78 0.02
N GLN A 62 7.61 15.15 1.12
CA GLN A 62 7.44 14.27 2.30
C GLN A 62 6.81 12.94 1.91
N ALA A 63 5.70 12.99 1.19
CA ALA A 63 5.00 11.80 0.73
C ALA A 63 5.86 10.90 -0.17
N MET A 64 6.66 11.50 -1.05
CA MET A 64 7.65 10.81 -1.90
C MET A 64 8.73 10.16 -1.05
N VAL A 65 9.36 10.88 -0.13
CA VAL A 65 10.42 10.37 0.74
C VAL A 65 9.91 9.17 1.53
N TYR A 66 8.73 9.28 2.16
CA TYR A 66 8.14 8.17 2.92
C TYR A 66 7.83 6.96 2.04
N ALA A 67 7.34 7.17 0.82
CA ALA A 67 7.10 6.08 -0.12
C ALA A 67 8.40 5.37 -0.52
N LEU A 68 9.45 6.11 -0.88
CA LEU A 68 10.76 5.57 -1.26
C LEU A 68 11.43 4.79 -0.12
N LEU A 69 11.28 5.23 1.13
CA LEU A 69 11.81 4.53 2.30
C LEU A 69 11.21 3.13 2.48
N THR A 70 9.99 2.87 1.98
CA THR A 70 9.38 1.53 2.05
C THR A 70 9.98 0.53 1.07
N ASN A 71 10.90 0.95 0.19
CA ASN A 71 11.49 0.08 -0.83
C ASN A 71 12.38 -1.00 -0.19
N GLN A 72 11.88 -2.24 -0.14
CA GLN A 72 12.55 -3.40 0.45
C GLN A 72 13.00 -3.17 1.92
N ARG A 73 12.34 -2.25 2.63
CA ARG A 73 12.63 -1.96 4.04
C ARG A 73 11.37 -2.12 4.90
N PRO A 74 11.43 -2.92 5.97
CA PRO A 74 10.29 -3.08 6.88
C PRO A 74 9.91 -1.76 7.56
N TRP A 75 8.63 -1.38 7.49
CA TRP A 75 8.13 -0.12 8.02
C TRP A 75 8.37 0.06 9.53
N TYR A 76 8.34 -1.01 10.31
CA TYR A 76 8.60 -0.95 11.75
C TYR A 76 10.02 -0.44 12.10
N LEU A 77 10.97 -0.54 11.17
CA LEU A 77 12.33 0.01 11.34
C LEU A 77 12.41 1.50 10.99
N ILE A 78 11.47 2.02 10.21
CA ILE A 78 11.43 3.40 9.74
C ILE A 78 10.56 4.26 10.67
N LYS A 79 9.39 3.72 11.05
CA LYS A 79 8.36 4.43 11.82
C LYS A 79 8.87 5.15 13.08
N PRO A 80 9.78 4.58 13.91
CA PRO A 80 10.32 5.27 15.09
C PRO A 80 11.16 6.50 14.76
N HIS A 81 11.66 6.62 13.54
CA HIS A 81 12.59 7.67 13.12
C HIS A 81 11.94 8.77 12.28
N LEU A 82 10.62 8.76 12.05
CA LEU A 82 9.95 9.71 11.15
C LEU A 82 10.25 11.17 11.48
N LYS A 83 10.20 11.55 12.78
CA LYS A 83 10.55 12.92 13.20
C LYS A 83 12.00 13.30 12.88
N ALA A 84 12.94 12.37 13.05
CA ALA A 84 14.35 12.60 12.72
C ALA A 84 14.56 12.68 11.19
N ILE A 85 13.76 11.94 10.42
CA ILE A 85 13.75 12.00 8.95
C ILE A 85 13.20 13.36 8.50
N ASP A 86 12.12 13.86 9.09
CA ASP A 86 11.58 15.20 8.78
C ASP A 86 12.64 16.29 9.00
N ILE A 87 13.38 16.21 10.10
CA ILE A 87 14.47 17.14 10.41
C ILE A 87 15.62 16.98 9.40
N LEU A 88 16.04 15.74 9.11
CA LEU A 88 17.10 15.43 8.14
C LEU A 88 16.81 16.05 6.79
N PHE A 89 15.54 16.02 6.33
CA PHE A 89 15.12 16.58 5.05
C PHE A 89 14.68 18.06 5.15
N ASN A 90 15.06 18.80 6.19
CA ASN A 90 14.74 20.22 6.37
C ASN A 90 13.24 20.52 6.22
N ASN A 91 12.39 19.69 6.82
CA ASN A 91 10.94 19.72 6.66
C ASN A 91 10.48 19.76 5.18
N TYR A 92 11.30 19.16 4.32
CA TYR A 92 11.05 18.97 2.88
C TYR A 92 11.03 20.24 2.03
N ASP A 93 11.65 21.32 2.50
CA ASP A 93 11.90 22.54 1.71
C ASP A 93 12.76 22.19 0.49
N PRO A 94 12.25 22.35 -0.74
CA PRO A 94 12.97 21.95 -1.94
C PRO A 94 14.29 22.74 -2.14
N ASN A 95 14.34 24.01 -1.73
CA ASN A 95 15.54 24.82 -1.87
C ASN A 95 16.61 24.42 -0.85
N ALA A 96 16.21 24.16 0.40
CA ALA A 96 17.12 23.66 1.43
C ALA A 96 17.71 22.30 1.04
N ILE A 97 16.89 21.39 0.46
CA ILE A 97 17.35 20.09 -0.05
C ILE A 97 18.39 20.29 -1.15
N TYR A 98 18.14 21.19 -2.12
CA TYR A 98 19.09 21.49 -3.19
C TYR A 98 20.42 22.01 -2.66
N THR A 99 20.38 23.04 -1.82
CA THR A 99 21.57 23.63 -1.21
C THR A 99 22.41 22.58 -0.48
N GLN A 100 21.75 21.70 0.28
CA GLN A 100 22.44 20.63 1.00
C GLN A 100 23.12 19.62 0.06
N LEU A 101 22.45 19.24 -1.04
CA LEU A 101 23.00 18.32 -2.04
C LEU A 101 24.12 18.94 -2.91
N ASP A 102 24.19 20.27 -3.02
CA ASP A 102 25.29 20.97 -3.69
C ASP A 102 26.55 20.96 -2.82
N VAL A 103 26.38 21.00 -1.49
CA VAL A 103 27.50 20.94 -0.51
C VAL A 103 27.98 19.50 -0.28
N ASP A 104 27.04 18.56 -0.07
CA ASP A 104 27.33 17.14 0.19
C ASP A 104 26.32 16.26 -0.57
N PRO A 105 26.69 15.69 -1.72
CA PRO A 105 25.81 14.83 -2.52
C PRO A 105 25.31 13.57 -1.79
N ASP A 106 26.03 13.11 -0.78
CA ASP A 106 25.72 11.89 -0.01
C ASP A 106 25.04 12.19 1.34
N TYR A 107 24.76 13.45 1.65
CA TYR A 107 24.20 13.88 2.94
C TYR A 107 22.97 13.05 3.38
N TYR A 108 21.98 12.91 2.52
CA TYR A 108 20.74 12.18 2.85
C TYR A 108 20.99 10.69 2.96
N ILE A 109 21.85 10.10 2.12
CA ILE A 109 22.24 8.69 2.22
C ILE A 109 22.91 8.42 3.56
N ASN A 110 23.87 9.26 3.94
CA ASN A 110 24.61 9.13 5.20
C ASN A 110 23.69 9.36 6.41
N GLY A 111 22.84 10.36 6.36
CA GLY A 111 21.82 10.62 7.38
C GLY A 111 20.88 9.43 7.59
N LEU A 112 20.33 8.85 6.51
CA LEU A 112 19.48 7.66 6.58
C LEU A 112 20.22 6.42 7.07
N LYS A 113 21.50 6.23 6.76
CA LYS A 113 22.35 5.18 7.33
C LYS A 113 22.50 5.35 8.84
N ASN A 114 22.81 6.56 9.32
CA ASN A 114 22.94 6.87 10.74
C ASN A 114 21.64 6.60 11.52
N LEU A 115 20.49 6.89 10.91
CA LEU A 115 19.18 6.56 11.46
C LEU A 115 18.81 5.06 11.30
N LYS A 116 19.69 4.24 10.73
CA LYS A 116 19.42 2.83 10.43
C LYS A 116 18.17 2.61 9.54
N CYS A 117 17.77 3.64 8.79
CA CYS A 117 16.63 3.61 7.86
C CYS A 117 17.03 3.23 6.44
N GLY A 118 18.30 3.39 6.08
CA GLY A 118 18.84 3.06 4.76
C GLY A 118 19.09 1.55 4.56
N ASN A 119 19.04 1.14 3.31
CA ASN A 119 19.59 -0.10 2.77
C ASN A 119 20.07 0.17 1.34
N ARG A 120 20.68 -0.81 0.64
CA ARG A 120 21.19 -0.60 -0.72
C ARG A 120 20.10 -0.07 -1.67
N ALA A 121 18.89 -0.63 -1.61
CA ALA A 121 17.79 -0.22 -2.47
C ALA A 121 17.30 1.19 -2.15
N VAL A 122 17.18 1.54 -0.86
CA VAL A 122 16.80 2.88 -0.39
C VAL A 122 17.89 3.88 -0.76
N ASN A 123 19.16 3.58 -0.50
CA ASN A 123 20.27 4.50 -0.76
C ASN A 123 20.34 4.93 -2.23
N ASN A 124 20.13 4.00 -3.17
CA ASN A 124 20.09 4.34 -4.60
C ASN A 124 18.97 5.32 -4.96
N GLN A 125 17.90 5.42 -4.16
CA GLN A 125 16.79 6.35 -4.40
C GLN A 125 17.11 7.76 -3.91
N PHE A 126 17.98 7.90 -2.91
CA PHE A 126 18.30 9.15 -2.25
C PHE A 126 19.65 9.75 -2.68
N CYS A 127 20.23 9.29 -3.80
CA CYS A 127 21.36 9.98 -4.40
C CYS A 127 20.96 11.37 -4.92
N ALA A 128 21.91 12.30 -4.92
CA ALA A 128 21.68 13.69 -5.30
C ALA A 128 20.97 13.85 -6.66
N GLU A 129 21.40 13.07 -7.66
CA GLU A 129 20.82 13.10 -8.99
C GLU A 129 19.33 12.73 -9.01
N ASN A 130 18.92 11.70 -8.24
CA ASN A 130 17.53 11.24 -8.20
C ASN A 130 16.65 12.22 -7.43
N LEU A 131 17.12 12.72 -6.28
CA LEU A 131 16.36 13.70 -5.48
C LEU A 131 16.16 15.01 -6.26
N LYS A 132 17.22 15.57 -6.84
CA LYS A 132 17.13 16.79 -7.65
C LYS A 132 16.16 16.60 -8.82
N TYR A 133 16.30 15.49 -9.57
CA TYR A 133 15.39 15.19 -10.68
C TYR A 133 13.93 15.13 -10.25
N ASN A 134 13.63 14.43 -9.16
CA ASN A 134 12.26 14.27 -8.69
C ASN A 134 11.65 15.60 -8.19
N ILE A 135 12.44 16.46 -7.55
CA ILE A 135 12.00 17.79 -7.12
C ILE A 135 11.71 18.69 -8.33
N GLU A 136 12.60 18.69 -9.34
CA GLU A 136 12.35 19.43 -10.59
C GLU A 136 11.12 18.92 -11.33
N LEU A 137 10.87 17.63 -11.28
CA LEU A 137 9.65 17.06 -11.87
C LEU A 137 8.40 17.58 -11.15
N PHE A 138 8.40 17.69 -9.82
CA PHE A 138 7.30 18.33 -9.09
C PHE A 138 7.09 19.79 -9.52
N ARG A 139 8.16 20.59 -9.62
CA ARG A 139 8.09 21.98 -10.09
C ARG A 139 7.53 22.09 -11.51
N SER A 140 7.96 21.16 -12.39
CA SER A 140 7.49 21.10 -13.77
C SER A 140 5.99 20.77 -13.85
N ILE A 141 5.53 19.81 -13.05
CA ILE A 141 4.12 19.43 -12.95
C ILE A 141 3.30 20.63 -12.41
N GLU A 142 3.77 21.28 -11.34
CA GLU A 142 3.10 22.47 -10.77
C GLU A 142 2.95 23.58 -11.81
N LYS A 143 4.00 23.85 -12.56
CA LYS A 143 3.98 24.84 -13.65
C LYS A 143 3.02 24.46 -14.78
N GLU A 144 2.96 23.18 -15.16
CA GLU A 144 2.14 22.72 -16.30
C GLU A 144 0.65 22.60 -15.93
N TYR A 145 0.33 22.21 -14.68
CA TYR A 145 -1.04 21.89 -14.23
C TYR A 145 -1.62 22.88 -13.21
N GLY A 146 -0.87 23.92 -12.83
CA GLY A 146 -1.27 24.92 -11.82
C GLY A 146 -1.11 24.44 -10.39
N SER A 147 -1.12 23.14 -10.14
CA SER A 147 -0.72 22.51 -8.87
C SER A 147 -0.33 21.05 -9.09
N ILE A 148 0.47 20.49 -8.18
CA ILE A 148 0.81 19.07 -8.24
C ILE A 148 -0.44 18.21 -8.01
N ASP A 149 -1.34 18.63 -7.13
CA ASP A 149 -2.61 17.96 -6.86
C ASP A 149 -3.52 17.87 -8.10
N SER A 150 -3.55 18.91 -8.94
CA SER A 150 -4.35 18.90 -10.18
C SER A 150 -3.95 17.76 -11.14
N PHE A 151 -2.70 17.32 -11.07
CA PHE A 151 -2.18 16.19 -11.82
C PHE A 151 -2.33 14.85 -11.07
N MET A 152 -2.10 14.83 -9.76
CA MET A 152 -1.95 13.60 -8.96
C MET A 152 -3.26 13.03 -8.44
N VAL A 153 -4.28 13.88 -8.21
CA VAL A 153 -5.51 13.46 -7.55
C VAL A 153 -6.58 13.13 -8.59
N PRO A 154 -7.14 11.91 -8.60
CA PRO A 154 -8.26 11.57 -9.47
C PRO A 154 -9.45 12.51 -9.27
N LYS A 155 -10.01 13.03 -10.36
CA LYS A 155 -11.16 13.94 -10.32
C LYS A 155 -12.50 13.24 -10.15
N ALA A 156 -12.54 11.92 -10.42
CA ALA A 156 -13.74 11.12 -10.27
C ALA A 156 -14.14 10.98 -8.79
N SER A 157 -15.43 11.06 -8.52
CA SER A 157 -15.97 10.74 -7.20
C SER A 157 -15.67 9.27 -6.84
N TYR A 158 -15.37 9.01 -5.58
CA TYR A 158 -15.18 7.63 -5.06
C TYR A 158 -16.41 6.74 -5.27
N ASN A 159 -17.59 7.32 -5.46
CA ASN A 159 -18.81 6.58 -5.78
C ASN A 159 -18.88 6.13 -7.25
N MET A 160 -17.97 6.62 -8.10
CA MET A 160 -17.82 6.20 -9.50
C MET A 160 -16.57 5.32 -9.65
N PHE A 161 -16.56 4.18 -8.97
CA PHE A 161 -15.37 3.32 -8.82
C PHE A 161 -14.65 3.01 -10.14
N ALA A 162 -15.39 2.63 -11.20
CA ALA A 162 -14.75 2.27 -12.46
C ALA A 162 -13.97 3.44 -13.10
N LEU A 163 -14.55 4.66 -13.07
CA LEU A 163 -13.88 5.85 -13.58
C LEU A 163 -12.71 6.27 -12.68
N TYR A 164 -12.91 6.19 -11.38
CA TYR A 164 -11.85 6.43 -10.39
C TYR A 164 -10.67 5.47 -10.61
N ASP A 165 -10.93 4.18 -10.74
CA ASP A 165 -9.92 3.15 -10.95
C ASP A 165 -9.14 3.37 -12.26
N ALA A 166 -9.82 3.75 -13.35
CA ALA A 166 -9.17 4.09 -14.61
C ALA A 166 -8.26 5.30 -14.47
N GLN A 167 -8.70 6.37 -13.80
CA GLN A 167 -7.89 7.57 -13.55
C GLN A 167 -6.72 7.28 -12.62
N TYR A 168 -6.93 6.54 -11.53
CA TYR A 168 -5.91 6.13 -10.59
C TYR A 168 -4.82 5.28 -11.28
N SER A 169 -5.23 4.27 -12.05
CA SER A 169 -4.31 3.43 -12.84
C SER A 169 -3.53 4.25 -13.86
N SER A 170 -4.17 5.23 -14.51
CA SER A 170 -3.52 6.15 -15.44
C SER A 170 -2.45 6.98 -14.73
N ILE A 171 -2.74 7.55 -13.56
CA ILE A 171 -1.79 8.34 -12.77
C ILE A 171 -0.61 7.46 -12.34
N ILE A 172 -0.86 6.26 -11.80
CA ILE A 172 0.21 5.32 -11.44
C ILE A 172 1.11 5.04 -12.65
N ASN A 173 0.53 4.76 -13.82
CA ASN A 173 1.31 4.52 -15.05
C ASN A 173 2.11 5.75 -15.50
N LYS A 174 1.57 6.96 -15.34
CA LYS A 174 2.30 8.20 -15.64
C LYS A 174 3.50 8.40 -14.74
N ILE A 175 3.37 8.21 -13.41
CA ILE A 175 4.44 8.51 -12.45
C ILE A 175 5.43 7.35 -12.24
N SER A 176 5.11 6.13 -12.73
CA SER A 176 5.99 4.95 -12.62
C SER A 176 6.35 4.29 -13.95
N GLY A 177 5.70 4.63 -15.04
CA GLY A 177 5.89 4.00 -16.36
C GLY A 177 7.20 4.40 -17.03
N TYR A 178 7.91 3.44 -17.64
CA TYR A 178 9.25 3.65 -18.20
C TYR A 178 9.31 4.78 -19.24
N ASN A 179 8.32 4.87 -20.11
CA ASN A 179 8.28 5.86 -21.21
C ASN A 179 7.53 7.14 -20.85
N SER A 180 7.19 7.37 -19.61
CA SER A 180 6.46 8.56 -19.19
C SER A 180 7.40 9.74 -18.94
N LYS A 181 7.08 10.92 -19.49
CA LYS A 181 7.78 12.17 -19.16
C LYS A 181 7.61 12.59 -17.69
N TYR A 182 6.62 12.03 -16.99
CA TYR A 182 6.33 12.29 -15.58
C TYR A 182 6.81 11.17 -14.66
N LYS A 183 7.68 10.28 -15.14
CA LYS A 183 8.20 9.20 -14.31
C LYS A 183 9.12 9.73 -13.23
N PHE A 184 8.79 9.49 -11.97
CA PHE A 184 9.70 9.71 -10.85
C PHE A 184 10.77 8.62 -10.81
N ARG A 185 12.01 9.01 -10.59
CA ARG A 185 13.11 8.07 -10.36
C ARG A 185 12.87 7.32 -9.07
N GLY A 186 13.06 6.01 -9.12
CA GLY A 186 12.77 5.12 -7.97
C GLY A 186 11.32 4.64 -7.88
N PHE A 187 10.39 5.18 -8.67
CA PHE A 187 9.01 4.72 -8.63
C PHE A 187 8.78 3.50 -9.51
N GLY A 188 8.44 2.37 -8.86
CA GLY A 188 7.64 1.31 -9.45
C GLY A 188 6.18 1.46 -9.03
N LYS A 189 5.27 0.64 -9.59
CA LYS A 189 3.81 0.75 -9.32
C LYS A 189 3.46 0.74 -7.83
N ALA A 190 4.10 -0.11 -7.02
CA ALA A 190 3.84 -0.19 -5.58
C ALA A 190 4.28 1.06 -4.81
N ILE A 191 5.43 1.67 -5.18
CA ILE A 191 5.90 2.92 -4.58
C ILE A 191 5.02 4.09 -5.03
N ALA A 192 4.59 4.12 -6.29
CA ALA A 192 3.65 5.11 -6.80
C ALA A 192 2.31 5.06 -6.05
N ALA A 193 1.78 3.86 -5.81
CA ALA A 193 0.57 3.66 -5.00
C ALA A 193 0.75 4.15 -3.55
N GLU A 194 1.90 3.84 -2.92
CA GLU A 194 2.20 4.33 -1.58
C GLU A 194 2.31 5.86 -1.53
N TYR A 195 2.96 6.48 -2.52
CA TYR A 195 3.02 7.93 -2.62
C TYR A 195 1.62 8.55 -2.72
N LEU A 196 0.74 8.02 -3.59
CA LEU A 196 -0.63 8.50 -3.73
C LEU A 196 -1.42 8.37 -2.41
N ARG A 197 -1.26 7.26 -1.68
CA ARG A 197 -1.84 7.11 -0.35
C ARG A 197 -1.32 8.16 0.63
N ASN A 198 -0.01 8.40 0.64
CA ASN A 198 0.62 9.40 1.51
C ASN A 198 0.11 10.81 1.25
N ILE A 199 -0.29 11.15 0.02
CA ILE A 199 -0.94 12.43 -0.30
C ILE A 199 -2.47 12.42 -0.07
N GLY A 200 -3.03 11.35 0.50
CA GLY A 200 -4.45 11.25 0.87
C GLY A 200 -5.38 10.77 -0.25
N VAL A 201 -4.87 10.06 -1.25
CA VAL A 201 -5.69 9.28 -2.20
C VAL A 201 -6.00 7.93 -1.54
N PRO A 202 -7.26 7.66 -1.13
CA PRO A 202 -7.59 6.50 -0.30
C PRO A 202 -7.72 5.22 -1.13
N ASP A 203 -6.61 4.69 -1.58
CA ASP A 203 -6.57 3.50 -2.41
C ASP A 203 -5.65 2.39 -1.89
N VAL A 204 -5.53 1.30 -2.62
CA VAL A 204 -4.78 0.09 -2.29
C VAL A 204 -3.33 0.22 -2.74
N LYS A 205 -2.40 -0.22 -1.89
CA LYS A 205 -1.03 -0.52 -2.30
C LYS A 205 -0.92 -2.03 -2.59
N PRO A 206 -0.96 -2.47 -3.84
CA PRO A 206 -0.95 -3.90 -4.18
C PRO A 206 0.46 -4.50 -4.03
N ASP A 207 0.99 -4.45 -2.81
CA ASP A 207 2.30 -5.01 -2.48
C ASP A 207 2.24 -6.54 -2.28
N THR A 208 3.37 -7.13 -1.92
CA THR A 208 3.48 -8.58 -1.73
C THR A 208 2.55 -9.12 -0.63
N HIS A 209 2.25 -8.32 0.41
CA HIS A 209 1.36 -8.75 1.49
C HIS A 209 -0.07 -8.89 1.00
N ILE A 210 -0.59 -7.86 0.34
CA ILE A 210 -1.96 -7.85 -0.22
C ILE A 210 -2.11 -8.93 -1.29
N ARG A 211 -1.16 -9.03 -2.21
CA ARG A 211 -1.18 -10.02 -3.30
C ARG A 211 -1.08 -11.46 -2.81
N ARG A 212 -0.31 -11.71 -1.74
CA ARG A 212 -0.23 -13.03 -1.12
C ARG A 212 -1.51 -13.38 -0.37
N PHE A 213 -2.09 -12.42 0.36
CA PHE A 213 -3.34 -12.61 1.08
C PHE A 213 -4.48 -13.02 0.13
N TYR A 214 -4.55 -12.40 -1.05
CA TYR A 214 -5.56 -12.69 -2.08
C TYR A 214 -5.11 -13.68 -3.14
N SER A 215 -4.13 -14.53 -2.88
CA SER A 215 -3.85 -15.68 -3.75
C SER A 215 -4.95 -16.74 -3.66
N SER A 216 -5.10 -17.57 -4.72
CA SER A 216 -6.17 -18.59 -4.80
C SER A 216 -6.05 -19.67 -3.74
N ASP A 217 -4.86 -19.90 -3.19
CA ASP A 217 -4.58 -20.83 -2.11
C ASP A 217 -4.78 -20.22 -0.71
N ARG A 218 -5.25 -18.96 -0.61
CA ARG A 218 -5.56 -18.28 0.67
C ARG A 218 -6.98 -17.72 0.66
N MET A 219 -7.12 -16.39 0.74
CA MET A 219 -8.41 -15.70 0.82
C MET A 219 -8.96 -15.24 -0.54
N GLY A 220 -8.12 -15.27 -1.59
CA GLY A 220 -8.48 -14.78 -2.91
C GLY A 220 -9.45 -15.68 -3.68
N ASN A 221 -9.97 -15.16 -4.79
CA ASN A 221 -10.80 -15.89 -5.72
C ASN A 221 -10.08 -17.16 -6.22
N ILE A 222 -10.83 -18.23 -6.51
CA ILE A 222 -10.28 -19.49 -7.02
C ILE A 222 -9.55 -19.32 -8.35
N ASN A 223 -9.92 -18.32 -9.13
CA ASN A 223 -9.30 -18.00 -10.42
C ASN A 223 -8.05 -17.13 -10.30
N ASN A 224 -7.67 -16.72 -9.09
CA ASN A 224 -6.44 -15.96 -8.88
C ASN A 224 -5.22 -16.86 -9.04
N GLN A 225 -4.06 -16.23 -9.28
CA GLN A 225 -2.79 -16.93 -9.27
C GLN A 225 -2.50 -17.45 -7.85
N ALA A 226 -2.03 -18.70 -7.76
CA ALA A 226 -1.60 -19.31 -6.49
C ALA A 226 -0.30 -18.65 -5.97
N GLY A 227 -0.10 -18.69 -4.66
CA GLY A 227 1.05 -18.11 -3.98
C GLY A 227 1.03 -16.57 -3.92
N ILE A 228 0.95 -15.91 -5.07
CA ILE A 228 0.88 -14.43 -5.19
C ILE A 228 -0.06 -14.06 -6.33
N ALA A 229 -1.22 -13.48 -6.02
CA ALA A 229 -2.17 -12.95 -7.00
C ALA A 229 -1.53 -11.86 -7.88
N THR A 230 -2.03 -11.68 -9.09
CA THR A 230 -1.67 -10.50 -9.90
C THR A 230 -2.17 -9.22 -9.23
N ILE A 231 -1.61 -8.08 -9.63
CA ILE A 231 -2.05 -6.77 -9.11
C ILE A 231 -3.56 -6.59 -9.32
N ASN A 232 -4.06 -6.85 -10.52
CA ASN A 232 -5.47 -6.65 -10.85
C ASN A 232 -6.40 -7.59 -10.06
N GLN A 233 -6.00 -8.86 -9.88
CA GLN A 233 -6.76 -9.81 -9.07
C GLN A 233 -6.85 -9.36 -7.62
N ALA A 234 -5.73 -8.94 -7.00
CA ALA A 234 -5.71 -8.48 -5.63
C ALA A 234 -6.51 -7.18 -5.43
N ILE A 235 -6.48 -6.25 -6.38
CA ILE A 235 -7.28 -5.02 -6.35
C ILE A 235 -8.79 -5.36 -6.45
N ALA A 236 -9.18 -6.27 -7.34
CA ALA A 236 -10.58 -6.68 -7.48
C ALA A 236 -11.12 -7.30 -6.18
N ASP A 237 -10.36 -8.23 -5.59
CA ASP A 237 -10.78 -8.92 -4.36
C ASP A 237 -10.85 -7.96 -3.16
N ILE A 238 -9.86 -7.08 -2.96
CA ILE A 238 -9.89 -6.13 -1.84
C ILE A 238 -10.97 -5.08 -2.01
N THR A 239 -11.29 -4.67 -3.25
CA THR A 239 -12.38 -3.73 -3.53
C THR A 239 -13.73 -4.35 -3.14
N SER A 240 -13.98 -5.59 -3.57
CA SER A 240 -15.18 -6.32 -3.19
C SER A 240 -15.28 -6.52 -1.67
N ALA A 241 -14.19 -6.91 -1.02
CA ALA A 241 -14.15 -7.13 0.42
C ALA A 241 -14.41 -5.84 1.21
N ALA A 242 -13.80 -4.71 0.81
CA ALA A 242 -14.02 -3.42 1.44
C ALA A 242 -15.47 -2.97 1.33
N GLN A 243 -16.09 -3.10 0.14
CA GLN A 243 -17.50 -2.78 -0.09
C GLN A 243 -18.42 -3.63 0.82
N ASN A 244 -18.20 -4.94 0.88
CA ASN A 244 -18.98 -5.85 1.71
C ASN A 244 -18.82 -5.59 3.21
N ALA A 245 -17.67 -5.07 3.63
CA ALA A 245 -17.40 -4.71 5.03
C ALA A 245 -17.87 -3.28 5.39
N GLY A 246 -18.37 -2.49 4.44
CA GLY A 246 -18.68 -1.07 4.64
C GLY A 246 -17.45 -0.21 4.95
N MET A 247 -16.29 -0.57 4.40
CA MET A 247 -14.98 0.09 4.62
C MET A 247 -14.46 0.74 3.35
N THR A 248 -13.58 1.71 3.49
CA THR A 248 -12.79 2.21 2.37
C THR A 248 -11.71 1.19 1.96
N ARG A 249 -11.25 1.25 0.71
CA ARG A 249 -10.16 0.39 0.24
C ARG A 249 -8.87 0.61 1.03
N ASN A 250 -8.59 1.83 1.46
CA ASN A 250 -7.43 2.15 2.29
C ASN A 250 -7.51 1.50 3.68
N GLU A 251 -8.68 1.49 4.31
CA GLU A 251 -8.88 0.80 5.59
C GLU A 251 -8.67 -0.72 5.43
N ALA A 252 -9.28 -1.33 4.42
CA ALA A 252 -9.11 -2.75 4.12
C ALA A 252 -7.63 -3.10 3.87
N ASP A 253 -6.93 -2.30 3.06
CA ASP A 253 -5.49 -2.46 2.80
C ASP A 253 -4.67 -2.38 4.10
N ASN A 254 -4.91 -1.38 4.93
CA ASN A 254 -4.19 -1.20 6.19
C ASN A 254 -4.42 -2.36 7.17
N ILE A 255 -5.66 -2.90 7.24
CA ILE A 255 -5.98 -4.07 8.07
C ILE A 255 -5.22 -5.29 7.58
N ILE A 256 -5.30 -5.62 6.29
CA ILE A 256 -4.64 -6.80 5.71
C ILE A 256 -3.12 -6.65 5.81
N TRP A 257 -2.59 -5.49 5.46
CA TRP A 257 -1.17 -5.22 5.57
C TRP A 257 -0.68 -5.40 7.02
N SER A 258 -1.36 -4.79 8.00
CA SER A 258 -1.04 -4.94 9.42
C SER A 258 -1.10 -6.38 9.89
N TYR A 259 -2.04 -7.18 9.37
CA TYR A 259 -2.18 -8.59 9.72
C TYR A 259 -1.02 -9.44 9.21
N CYS A 260 -0.39 -9.04 8.10
CA CYS A 260 0.69 -9.76 7.43
C CYS A 260 2.09 -9.27 7.82
N ALA A 261 2.26 -7.97 8.08
CA ALA A 261 3.56 -7.32 8.12
C ALA A 261 4.36 -7.66 9.38
N LYS A 262 5.70 -7.76 9.20
CA LYS A 262 6.66 -7.94 10.29
C LYS A 262 6.65 -6.73 11.23
N GLY A 263 6.69 -6.99 12.53
CA GLY A 263 6.58 -5.97 13.58
C GLY A 263 5.15 -5.57 13.93
N PHE A 264 4.15 -6.11 13.19
CA PHE A 264 2.72 -5.93 13.43
C PHE A 264 2.05 -7.26 13.77
N GLY A 265 1.04 -7.71 13.04
CA GLY A 265 0.33 -8.97 13.29
C GLY A 265 1.17 -10.21 13.07
N GLU A 266 1.92 -10.24 11.99
CA GLU A 266 2.78 -11.37 11.58
C GLU A 266 2.02 -12.70 11.43
N ILE A 267 0.72 -12.65 11.10
CA ILE A 267 -0.13 -13.84 10.98
C ILE A 267 -0.04 -14.44 9.58
N CYS A 268 -0.40 -13.68 8.53
CA CYS A 268 -0.46 -14.18 7.16
C CYS A 268 0.80 -13.81 6.36
N THR A 269 1.97 -14.26 6.82
CA THR A 269 3.29 -14.03 6.20
C THR A 269 3.56 -15.01 5.04
N SER A 270 4.80 -15.07 4.51
CA SER A 270 5.24 -16.15 3.60
C SER A 270 5.17 -17.52 4.26
N ASN A 271 5.48 -17.59 5.55
CA ASN A 271 5.27 -18.76 6.40
C ASN A 271 4.18 -18.41 7.43
N PRO A 272 2.89 -18.68 7.12
CA PRO A 272 1.79 -18.16 7.91
C PRO A 272 1.63 -18.87 9.26
N ASN A 273 1.30 -18.08 10.28
CA ASN A 273 0.96 -18.59 11.62
C ASN A 273 -0.54 -18.92 11.70
N CYS A 274 -0.93 -20.03 11.06
CA CYS A 274 -2.34 -20.40 10.94
C CYS A 274 -3.00 -20.76 12.28
N SER A 275 -2.25 -21.20 13.29
CA SER A 275 -2.79 -21.51 14.62
C SER A 275 -3.27 -20.28 15.37
N LYS A 276 -2.74 -19.08 15.04
CA LYS A 276 -3.16 -17.80 15.61
C LYS A 276 -4.11 -17.02 14.68
N CYS A 277 -4.46 -17.58 13.52
CA CYS A 277 -5.26 -16.88 12.52
C CYS A 277 -6.75 -16.88 12.89
N VAL A 278 -7.29 -15.71 13.18
CA VAL A 278 -8.71 -15.54 13.58
C VAL A 278 -9.71 -15.78 12.45
N ILE A 279 -9.21 -15.85 11.19
CA ILE A 279 -10.03 -16.13 10.00
C ILE A 279 -9.65 -17.46 9.35
N SER A 280 -9.02 -18.35 10.09
CA SER A 280 -8.51 -19.62 9.56
C SER A 280 -9.59 -20.51 8.93
N SER A 281 -10.81 -20.51 9.48
CA SER A 281 -11.96 -21.29 8.97
C SER A 281 -12.37 -20.91 7.55
N LEU A 282 -12.08 -19.69 7.11
CA LEU A 282 -12.40 -19.20 5.76
C LEU A 282 -11.26 -19.42 4.76
N CYS A 283 -10.05 -19.69 5.25
CA CYS A 283 -8.83 -19.72 4.44
C CYS A 283 -8.59 -21.08 3.81
N LYS A 284 -8.39 -21.11 2.49
CA LYS A 284 -8.13 -22.33 1.73
C LYS A 284 -6.81 -23.00 2.09
N HIS A 285 -5.83 -22.23 2.58
CA HIS A 285 -4.51 -22.76 2.99
C HIS A 285 -4.63 -23.80 4.10
N ILE A 286 -5.47 -23.60 5.10
CA ILE A 286 -5.71 -24.59 6.18
C ILE A 286 -6.38 -25.85 5.65
N SER A 287 -7.38 -25.68 4.77
CA SER A 287 -8.06 -26.84 4.18
C SER A 287 -7.10 -27.78 3.44
N ALA A 288 -6.05 -27.23 2.81
CA ALA A 288 -5.01 -28.02 2.14
C ALA A 288 -4.05 -28.69 3.15
N VAL A 289 -3.63 -27.97 4.21
CA VAL A 289 -2.73 -28.51 5.25
C VAL A 289 -3.38 -29.64 6.05
N VAL A 290 -4.68 -29.50 6.39
CA VAL A 290 -5.42 -30.55 7.11
C VAL A 290 -5.58 -31.79 6.25
N LYS A 291 -5.84 -31.64 4.95
CA LYS A 291 -5.92 -32.77 4.01
C LYS A 291 -4.55 -33.49 3.85
N SER A 292 -3.45 -32.77 3.76
CA SER A 292 -2.11 -33.36 3.65
C SER A 292 -1.68 -34.14 4.91
N ASN A 293 -2.04 -33.65 6.09
CA ASN A 293 -1.75 -34.30 7.37
C ASN A 293 -2.69 -35.50 7.67
N GLY A 294 -3.90 -35.48 7.08
CA GLY A 294 -4.88 -36.57 7.24
C GLY A 294 -4.56 -37.84 6.39
N VAL A 295 -3.81 -37.69 5.29
CA VAL A 295 -3.45 -38.81 4.39
C VAL A 295 -2.28 -39.63 4.93
N SER A 296 -1.55 -39.15 5.95
CA SER A 296 -0.35 -39.85 6.50
C SER A 296 -0.64 -40.88 7.56
N LYS A 297 -1.90 -41.26 7.84
CA LYS A 297 -2.21 -42.23 8.92
C LYS A 297 -2.95 -43.51 8.48
N ASN A 298 -2.98 -43.87 7.23
CA ASN A 298 -3.49 -45.17 6.82
C ASN A 298 -2.62 -45.77 5.71
N ASN A 299 -1.55 -46.43 6.09
CA ASN A 299 -1.06 -47.63 5.39
C ASN A 299 -0.51 -48.62 6.43
N PRO A 300 -1.06 -49.86 6.43
CA PRO A 300 -0.63 -50.92 7.34
C PRO A 300 0.74 -51.49 6.98
#